data_d9ed72abcb6d3987755d15daec1b1146
#
_entry.id   d9ed72abcb6d3987755d15daec1b1146
#
_cell.length_a   1.000
_cell.length_b   1.000
_cell.length_c   1.000
_cell.angle_alpha   90.00
_cell.angle_beta   90.00
_cell.angle_gamma   90.00
#
_symmetry.space_group_name_H-M   'P 1'
#
loop_
_entity.id
_entity.type
_entity.pdbx_description
1 polymer ?
#
loop_
_entity_poly.entity_id
_entity_poly.type
_entity_poly.pdbx_seq_one_letter_code
_entity_poly.pdbx_strand_id
1 'polypeptide(L)'
;MTSLLRFGRFFSTSAPLARGFKQGRGTGDKGKTSLFSNERRWKDDDAFTALGTSDELSSILGVCRENVYAIGLFDVAEDLARIQCCLQDLGAHVATPPDASKRKLEKTKFDVSLVEYVHGLVDVYGDRIPPIRQFILSGGGPEAAMFQYARTVCRRSERSLIPLLRDDVIDENALKFVNRLSDVLFVLGRYACMRTDHQELCYQRPALFDPNIRWATKKIEEKAPPTKKSP
;
A
#
# COMPACT_ATOMS: atom_id res chain seq x y z
N MET A 1 24.23 22.89 -6.16
CA MET A 1 24.24 22.13 -7.44
C MET A 1 23.38 20.91 -7.24
N THR A 2 22.12 21.05 -7.60
CA THR A 2 21.05 20.08 -7.38
C THR A 2 21.05 19.06 -8.54
N SER A 3 21.45 17.82 -8.25
CA SER A 3 21.36 16.70 -9.19
C SER A 3 19.88 16.30 -9.32
N LEU A 4 19.24 16.77 -10.36
CA LEU A 4 17.97 16.27 -10.85
C LEU A 4 18.18 14.84 -11.36
N LEU A 5 17.82 13.85 -10.56
CA LEU A 5 17.68 12.47 -11.01
C LEU A 5 16.63 12.45 -12.12
N ARG A 6 17.10 12.22 -13.32
CA ARG A 6 16.30 11.96 -14.51
C ARG A 6 15.51 10.67 -14.32
N PHE A 7 14.28 10.75 -13.84
CA PHE A 7 13.28 9.70 -14.08
C PHE A 7 12.96 9.70 -15.58
N GLY A 8 13.78 8.98 -16.33
CA GLY A 8 13.70 8.88 -17.77
C GLY A 8 12.73 7.80 -18.19
N ARG A 9 11.61 8.23 -18.79
CA ARG A 9 10.87 7.56 -19.86
C ARG A 9 10.82 6.02 -19.84
N PHE A 10 9.90 5.45 -19.09
CA PHE A 10 9.54 4.03 -19.20
C PHE A 10 8.22 3.76 -19.94
N PHE A 11 7.64 4.75 -20.58
CA PHE A 11 6.55 4.49 -21.51
C PHE A 11 7.15 4.46 -22.92
N SER A 12 7.28 3.23 -23.47
CA SER A 12 7.58 3.05 -24.88
C SER A 12 6.55 3.83 -25.70
N THR A 13 6.99 4.87 -26.40
CA THR A 13 6.16 5.68 -27.30
C THR A 13 5.86 4.97 -28.60
N SER A 14 5.50 3.70 -28.57
CA SER A 14 4.94 3.00 -29.72
C SER A 14 3.41 3.03 -29.61
N ALA A 15 2.81 3.99 -30.26
CA ALA A 15 1.45 4.07 -30.84
C ALA A 15 0.18 3.46 -30.16
N PRO A 16 0.13 2.78 -28.99
CA PRO A 16 -1.13 2.31 -28.43
C PRO A 16 -1.90 3.37 -27.62
N LEU A 17 -1.26 4.45 -27.22
CA LEU A 17 -1.92 5.50 -26.41
C LEU A 17 -2.96 6.33 -27.18
N ALA A 18 -2.97 6.26 -28.50
CA ALA A 18 -3.98 6.90 -29.35
C ALA A 18 -5.25 6.04 -29.52
N ARG A 19 -5.27 4.79 -29.01
CA ARG A 19 -6.45 3.93 -29.07
C ARG A 19 -7.37 4.31 -27.92
N GLY A 20 -8.43 5.05 -28.24
CA GLY A 20 -9.48 5.35 -27.25
C GLY A 20 -10.02 4.10 -26.58
N PHE A 21 -10.63 4.25 -25.40
CA PHE A 21 -11.23 3.15 -24.56
C PHE A 21 -12.16 2.19 -25.32
N LYS A 22 -12.53 2.51 -26.59
CA LYS A 22 -13.40 1.67 -27.41
C LYS A 22 -12.69 0.51 -28.11
N GLN A 23 -11.36 0.55 -28.24
CA GLN A 23 -10.58 -0.50 -28.92
C GLN A 23 -10.07 -1.53 -27.90
N GLY A 24 -10.27 -2.81 -28.21
CA GLY A 24 -9.84 -3.94 -27.36
C GLY A 24 -10.82 -4.35 -26.27
N ARG A 25 -12.04 -3.79 -26.21
CA ARG A 25 -13.09 -4.25 -25.31
C ARG A 25 -13.49 -5.69 -25.64
N GLY A 26 -13.80 -6.49 -24.60
CA GLY A 26 -14.30 -7.84 -24.75
C GLY A 26 -13.22 -8.91 -24.96
N THR A 27 -11.95 -8.55 -25.08
CA THR A 27 -10.87 -9.56 -25.24
C THR A 27 -10.76 -10.51 -24.04
N GLY A 28 -11.23 -10.09 -22.86
CA GLY A 28 -11.25 -10.86 -21.63
C GLY A 28 -12.56 -11.59 -21.30
N ASP A 29 -13.61 -11.46 -22.12
CA ASP A 29 -14.96 -11.95 -21.80
C ASP A 29 -15.05 -13.47 -21.74
N LYS A 30 -14.11 -14.17 -22.41
CA LYS A 30 -14.01 -15.64 -22.37
C LYS A 30 -13.14 -16.15 -21.20
N GLY A 31 -12.94 -15.37 -20.15
CA GLY A 31 -12.21 -15.76 -18.93
C GLY A 31 -10.69 -15.82 -19.05
N LYS A 32 -10.11 -15.42 -20.20
CA LYS A 32 -8.65 -15.37 -20.39
C LYS A 32 -8.16 -13.93 -20.57
N THR A 33 -6.97 -13.65 -20.01
CA THR A 33 -6.28 -12.39 -20.21
C THR A 33 -4.79 -12.60 -20.53
N SER A 34 -4.06 -11.55 -20.88
CA SER A 34 -2.68 -11.65 -21.35
C SER A 34 -1.72 -11.12 -20.30
N LEU A 35 -0.62 -11.82 -20.08
CA LEU A 35 0.57 -11.33 -19.41
C LEU A 35 1.34 -10.33 -20.29
N PHE A 36 2.39 -9.73 -19.75
CA PHE A 36 3.26 -8.83 -20.50
C PHE A 36 4.04 -9.53 -21.61
N SER A 37 4.21 -10.86 -21.52
CA SER A 37 4.75 -11.70 -22.60
C SER A 37 3.82 -11.83 -23.83
N ASN A 38 2.55 -11.43 -23.73
CA ASN A 38 1.41 -11.71 -24.61
C ASN A 38 0.89 -13.15 -24.50
N GLU A 39 1.41 -13.96 -23.60
CA GLU A 39 0.84 -15.25 -23.24
C GLU A 39 -0.56 -15.05 -22.65
N ARG A 40 -1.52 -15.90 -23.08
CA ARG A 40 -2.89 -15.84 -22.56
C ARG A 40 -3.15 -16.98 -21.60
N ARG A 41 -3.47 -16.64 -20.35
CA ARG A 41 -3.85 -17.58 -19.30
C ARG A 41 -5.27 -17.32 -18.83
N TRP A 42 -5.82 -18.25 -18.07
CA TRP A 42 -7.09 -18.05 -17.36
C TRP A 42 -6.94 -16.96 -16.29
N LYS A 43 -8.02 -16.24 -16.02
CA LYS A 43 -7.99 -15.13 -15.03
C LYS A 43 -7.83 -15.59 -13.57
N ASP A 44 -8.01 -16.89 -13.31
CA ASP A 44 -7.78 -17.53 -12.01
C ASP A 44 -6.35 -18.07 -11.82
N ASP A 45 -5.47 -17.87 -12.80
CA ASP A 45 -4.03 -18.14 -12.65
C ASP A 45 -3.43 -17.31 -11.52
N ASP A 46 -2.47 -17.90 -10.78
CA ASP A 46 -1.82 -17.27 -9.61
C ASP A 46 -1.17 -15.93 -9.96
N ALA A 47 -0.65 -15.75 -11.16
CA ALA A 47 -0.11 -14.46 -11.60
C ALA A 47 -1.19 -13.36 -11.62
N PHE A 48 -2.40 -13.66 -12.11
CA PHE A 48 -3.49 -12.67 -12.12
C PHE A 48 -4.10 -12.48 -10.74
N THR A 49 -4.11 -13.50 -9.89
CA THR A 49 -4.47 -13.36 -8.47
C THR A 49 -3.53 -12.42 -7.76
N ALA A 50 -2.22 -12.58 -7.95
CA ALA A 50 -1.19 -11.69 -7.39
C ALA A 50 -1.28 -10.26 -7.94
N LEU A 51 -1.47 -10.11 -9.26
CA LEU A 51 -1.66 -8.81 -9.90
C LEU A 51 -2.90 -8.10 -9.37
N GLY A 52 -4.04 -8.82 -9.26
CA GLY A 52 -5.28 -8.26 -8.76
C GLY A 52 -5.21 -7.79 -7.31
N THR A 53 -4.57 -8.57 -6.42
CA THR A 53 -4.38 -8.17 -5.02
C THR A 53 -3.38 -7.02 -4.87
N SER A 54 -2.37 -6.93 -5.72
CA SER A 54 -1.42 -5.80 -5.74
C SER A 54 -2.09 -4.52 -6.25
N ASP A 55 -2.99 -4.62 -7.23
CA ASP A 55 -3.79 -3.48 -7.73
C ASP A 55 -4.79 -2.99 -6.67
N GLU A 56 -5.44 -3.91 -5.94
CA GLU A 56 -6.28 -3.57 -4.79
C GLU A 56 -5.48 -2.84 -3.70
N LEU A 57 -4.25 -3.32 -3.40
CA LEU A 57 -3.35 -2.65 -2.48
C LEU A 57 -2.99 -1.24 -2.97
N SER A 58 -2.61 -1.07 -4.23
CA SER A 58 -2.32 0.23 -4.82
C SER A 58 -3.52 1.18 -4.73
N SER A 59 -4.72 0.67 -4.97
CA SER A 59 -5.96 1.46 -4.89
C SER A 59 -6.26 1.95 -3.48
N ILE A 60 -6.11 1.09 -2.46
CA ILE A 60 -6.33 1.49 -1.07
C ILE A 60 -5.24 2.46 -0.57
N LEU A 61 -3.99 2.33 -1.05
CA LEU A 61 -2.94 3.32 -0.78
C LEU A 61 -3.28 4.68 -1.37
N GLY A 62 -3.96 4.72 -2.53
CA GLY A 62 -4.51 5.96 -3.07
C GLY A 62 -5.49 6.63 -2.12
N VAL A 63 -6.40 5.86 -1.50
CA VAL A 63 -7.33 6.39 -0.48
C VAL A 63 -6.56 6.90 0.74
N CYS A 64 -5.58 6.13 1.24
CA CYS A 64 -4.72 6.58 2.34
C CYS A 64 -4.03 7.91 2.00
N ARG A 65 -3.49 8.03 0.79
CA ARG A 65 -2.78 9.22 0.32
C ARG A 65 -3.67 10.46 0.32
N GLU A 66 -4.88 10.37 -0.22
CA GLU A 66 -5.82 11.50 -0.23
C GLU A 66 -6.22 11.91 1.20
N ASN A 67 -6.45 10.95 2.10
CA ASN A 67 -6.79 11.21 3.49
C ASN A 67 -5.65 11.96 4.22
N VAL A 68 -4.40 11.48 4.11
CA VAL A 68 -3.27 12.14 4.79
C VAL A 68 -2.91 13.49 4.15
N TYR A 69 -3.12 13.64 2.84
CA TYR A 69 -2.96 14.91 2.16
C TYR A 69 -3.94 15.96 2.68
N ALA A 70 -5.21 15.58 2.87
CA ALA A 70 -6.26 16.46 3.37
C ALA A 70 -5.98 17.01 4.77
N ILE A 71 -5.21 16.29 5.59
CA ILE A 71 -4.82 16.71 6.95
C ILE A 71 -3.40 17.32 7.02
N GLY A 72 -2.76 17.57 5.87
CA GLY A 72 -1.45 18.24 5.80
C GLY A 72 -0.24 17.35 6.06
N LEU A 73 -0.37 16.01 6.02
CA LEU A 73 0.76 15.08 6.07
C LEU A 73 1.33 14.84 4.67
N PHE A 74 1.88 15.89 4.06
CA PHE A 74 2.33 15.89 2.67
C PHE A 74 3.52 14.96 2.41
N ASP A 75 4.43 14.82 3.38
CA ASP A 75 5.55 13.89 3.34
C ASP A 75 5.07 12.44 3.22
N VAL A 76 4.09 12.04 4.03
CA VAL A 76 3.46 10.71 3.95
C VAL A 76 2.75 10.52 2.62
N ALA A 77 2.03 11.53 2.13
CA ALA A 77 1.32 11.45 0.84
C ALA A 77 2.30 11.25 -0.33
N GLU A 78 3.47 11.91 -0.30
CA GLU A 78 4.50 11.74 -1.32
C GLU A 78 5.12 10.34 -1.27
N ASP A 79 5.44 9.82 -0.08
CA ASP A 79 5.98 8.47 0.06
C ASP A 79 4.97 7.41 -0.38
N LEU A 80 3.67 7.58 -0.11
CA LEU A 80 2.63 6.69 -0.61
C LEU A 80 2.55 6.70 -2.14
N ALA A 81 2.70 7.87 -2.79
CA ALA A 81 2.74 7.94 -4.25
C ALA A 81 3.95 7.18 -4.83
N ARG A 82 5.11 7.28 -4.19
CA ARG A 82 6.31 6.52 -4.58
C ARG A 82 6.11 5.02 -4.39
N ILE A 83 5.50 4.60 -3.28
CA ILE A 83 5.15 3.19 -3.03
C ILE A 83 4.19 2.66 -4.10
N GLN A 84 3.20 3.45 -4.53
CA GLN A 84 2.32 3.07 -5.63
C GLN A 84 3.10 2.86 -6.95
N CYS A 85 4.14 3.68 -7.23
CA CYS A 85 5.03 3.45 -8.37
C CYS A 85 5.80 2.12 -8.23
N CYS A 86 6.33 1.81 -7.03
CA CYS A 86 6.99 0.53 -6.77
C CYS A 86 6.04 -0.68 -6.96
N LEU A 87 4.76 -0.53 -6.62
CA LEU A 87 3.75 -1.56 -6.87
C LEU A 87 3.46 -1.76 -8.36
N GLN A 88 3.60 -0.72 -9.21
CA GLN A 88 3.54 -0.89 -10.66
C GLN A 88 4.74 -1.69 -11.18
N ASP A 89 5.94 -1.46 -10.65
CA ASP A 89 7.13 -2.24 -10.98
C ASP A 89 6.98 -3.69 -10.51
N LEU A 90 6.41 -3.93 -9.33
CA LEU A 90 6.04 -5.27 -8.86
C LEU A 90 5.06 -5.94 -9.84
N GLY A 91 4.02 -5.23 -10.27
CA GLY A 91 3.06 -5.74 -11.24
C GLY A 91 3.72 -6.08 -12.59
N ALA A 92 4.64 -5.25 -13.08
CA ALA A 92 5.40 -5.52 -14.29
C ALA A 92 6.28 -6.78 -14.16
N HIS A 93 6.91 -6.96 -12.98
CA HIS A 93 7.71 -8.14 -12.67
C HIS A 93 6.85 -9.41 -12.67
N VAL A 94 5.76 -9.42 -11.91
CA VAL A 94 4.81 -10.56 -11.82
C VAL A 94 4.18 -10.90 -13.19
N ALA A 95 3.92 -9.89 -14.02
CA ALA A 95 3.36 -10.10 -15.36
C ALA A 95 4.37 -10.60 -16.41
N THR A 96 5.64 -10.78 -16.04
CA THR A 96 6.72 -11.22 -16.93
C THR A 96 7.19 -12.60 -16.52
N PRO A 97 6.65 -13.68 -17.11
CA PRO A 97 7.03 -15.05 -16.74
C PRO A 97 8.48 -15.37 -17.14
N PRO A 98 9.12 -16.38 -16.50
CA PRO A 98 10.54 -16.70 -16.69
C PRO A 98 10.95 -17.07 -18.12
N ASP A 99 10.02 -17.56 -18.92
CA ASP A 99 10.19 -17.90 -20.35
C ASP A 99 10.06 -16.70 -21.29
N ALA A 100 9.80 -15.50 -20.75
CA ALA A 100 9.75 -14.27 -21.54
C ALA A 100 11.14 -13.96 -22.15
N SER A 101 11.17 -13.12 -23.20
CA SER A 101 12.42 -12.73 -23.82
C SER A 101 13.39 -12.09 -22.79
N LYS A 102 14.70 -12.35 -22.93
CA LYS A 102 15.75 -11.79 -22.06
C LYS A 102 15.63 -10.28 -21.87
N ARG A 103 15.30 -9.56 -22.94
CA ARG A 103 15.07 -8.11 -22.90
C ARG A 103 13.90 -7.72 -21.98
N LYS A 104 12.82 -8.52 -21.94
CA LYS A 104 11.67 -8.25 -21.05
C LYS A 104 12.04 -8.54 -19.61
N LEU A 105 12.70 -9.67 -19.34
CA LEU A 105 13.16 -10.04 -18.00
C LEU A 105 14.10 -8.99 -17.40
N GLU A 106 15.09 -8.52 -18.17
CA GLU A 106 15.99 -7.45 -17.72
C GLU A 106 15.25 -6.15 -17.41
N LYS A 107 14.23 -5.82 -18.22
CA LYS A 107 13.45 -4.59 -18.06
C LYS A 107 12.53 -4.61 -16.84
N THR A 108 12.05 -5.78 -16.45
CA THR A 108 11.07 -5.95 -15.37
C THR A 108 11.68 -6.63 -14.15
N LYS A 109 13.01 -6.77 -14.08
CA LYS A 109 13.70 -7.27 -12.89
C LYS A 109 13.34 -6.38 -11.70
N PHE A 110 12.98 -7.01 -10.58
CA PHE A 110 12.65 -6.25 -9.37
C PHE A 110 13.92 -5.79 -8.67
N ASP A 111 14.07 -4.48 -8.47
CA ASP A 111 15.28 -3.88 -7.93
C ASP A 111 15.30 -3.98 -6.39
N VAL A 112 16.41 -4.45 -5.83
CA VAL A 112 16.62 -4.53 -4.38
C VAL A 112 16.55 -3.17 -3.70
N SER A 113 16.89 -2.08 -4.40
CA SER A 113 16.79 -0.71 -3.88
C SER A 113 15.37 -0.32 -3.45
N LEU A 114 14.34 -0.94 -4.04
CA LEU A 114 12.95 -0.73 -3.64
C LEU A 114 12.66 -1.34 -2.27
N VAL A 115 13.32 -2.47 -1.94
CA VAL A 115 13.25 -3.09 -0.61
C VAL A 115 13.93 -2.20 0.42
N GLU A 116 15.11 -1.66 0.09
CA GLU A 116 15.86 -0.75 0.94
C GLU A 116 15.08 0.55 1.20
N TYR A 117 14.44 1.08 0.17
CA TYR A 117 13.59 2.27 0.30
C TYR A 117 12.47 2.06 1.32
N VAL A 118 11.65 1.00 1.18
CA VAL A 118 10.55 0.76 2.13
C VAL A 118 11.07 0.40 3.51
N HIS A 119 12.23 -0.28 3.61
CA HIS A 119 12.86 -0.55 4.89
C HIS A 119 13.24 0.76 5.60
N GLY A 120 13.85 1.70 4.89
CA GLY A 120 14.20 3.02 5.44
C GLY A 120 12.98 3.83 5.93
N LEU A 121 11.82 3.68 5.30
CA LEU A 121 10.59 4.34 5.75
C LEU A 121 10.12 3.84 7.13
N VAL A 122 10.37 2.56 7.46
CA VAL A 122 10.06 2.03 8.81
C VAL A 122 10.83 2.81 9.87
N ASP A 123 12.11 3.08 9.63
CA ASP A 123 12.96 3.84 10.57
C ASP A 123 12.53 5.33 10.61
N VAL A 124 12.35 5.94 9.43
CA VAL A 124 11.97 7.37 9.31
C VAL A 124 10.72 7.72 10.11
N TYR A 125 9.70 6.89 10.04
CA TYR A 125 8.44 7.12 10.75
C TYR A 125 8.40 6.42 12.11
N GLY A 126 9.09 5.29 12.26
CA GLY A 126 9.17 4.52 13.50
C GLY A 126 9.85 5.28 14.63
N ASP A 127 10.93 6.01 14.32
CA ASP A 127 11.66 6.82 15.29
C ASP A 127 10.87 8.04 15.81
N ARG A 128 9.80 8.41 15.10
CA ARG A 128 8.93 9.54 15.49
C ARG A 128 7.76 9.12 16.38
N ILE A 129 7.53 7.83 16.58
CA ILE A 129 6.39 7.32 17.36
C ILE A 129 6.85 6.64 18.65
N PRO A 130 6.04 6.67 19.73
CA PRO A 130 6.41 6.02 20.98
C PRO A 130 6.49 4.49 20.79
N PRO A 131 7.35 3.80 21.58
CA PRO A 131 7.47 2.35 21.50
C PRO A 131 6.16 1.64 21.88
N ILE A 132 5.91 0.49 21.24
CA ILE A 132 4.76 -0.36 21.57
C ILE A 132 5.01 -1.06 22.90
N ARG A 133 4.07 -0.94 23.83
CA ARG A 133 4.12 -1.63 25.13
C ARG A 133 3.02 -2.67 25.29
N GLN A 134 1.98 -2.62 24.48
CA GLN A 134 0.81 -3.48 24.54
C GLN A 134 0.32 -3.79 23.12
N PHE A 135 -0.47 -4.85 22.98
CA PHE A 135 -1.12 -5.17 21.72
C PHE A 135 -2.21 -4.11 21.43
N ILE A 136 -2.06 -3.41 20.29
CA ILE A 136 -2.99 -2.36 19.87
C ILE A 136 -4.05 -2.92 18.90
N LEU A 137 -5.27 -2.42 19.03
CA LEU A 137 -6.36 -2.72 18.12
C LEU A 137 -6.27 -1.84 16.86
N SER A 138 -6.80 -2.35 15.75
CA SER A 138 -6.94 -1.54 14.53
C SER A 138 -7.92 -0.39 14.77
N GLY A 139 -7.45 0.85 14.58
CA GLY A 139 -8.21 2.06 14.90
C GLY A 139 -7.26 3.24 15.05
N GLY A 140 -7.59 4.21 15.88
CA GLY A 140 -6.76 5.40 16.12
C GLY A 140 -7.07 6.57 15.18
N GLY A 141 -8.35 6.76 14.84
CA GLY A 141 -8.84 7.76 13.89
C GLY A 141 -9.00 7.19 12.47
N PRO A 142 -9.68 7.94 11.57
CA PRO A 142 -9.99 7.48 10.21
C PRO A 142 -8.74 7.14 9.40
N GLU A 143 -7.71 7.98 9.43
CA GLU A 143 -6.46 7.82 8.68
C GLU A 143 -5.69 6.58 9.17
N ALA A 144 -5.56 6.44 10.50
CA ALA A 144 -4.89 5.30 11.11
C ALA A 144 -5.63 3.98 10.82
N ALA A 145 -6.95 3.97 10.94
CA ALA A 145 -7.78 2.80 10.63
C ALA A 145 -7.65 2.39 9.16
N MET A 146 -7.55 3.36 8.24
CA MET A 146 -7.35 3.09 6.82
C MET A 146 -5.97 2.47 6.54
N PHE A 147 -4.91 2.94 7.19
CA PHE A 147 -3.58 2.28 7.12
C PHE A 147 -3.61 0.85 7.66
N GLN A 148 -4.33 0.59 8.75
CA GLN A 148 -4.47 -0.77 9.27
C GLN A 148 -5.23 -1.68 8.28
N TYR A 149 -6.23 -1.15 7.58
CA TYR A 149 -6.90 -1.87 6.50
C TYR A 149 -5.94 -2.12 5.33
N ALA A 150 -5.23 -1.09 4.84
CA ALA A 150 -4.22 -1.23 3.80
C ALA A 150 -3.16 -2.28 4.16
N ARG A 151 -2.72 -2.34 5.42
CA ARG A 151 -1.80 -3.36 5.93
C ARG A 151 -2.37 -4.77 5.77
N THR A 152 -3.64 -4.98 6.05
CA THR A 152 -4.25 -6.32 5.90
C THR A 152 -4.37 -6.72 4.43
N VAL A 153 -4.64 -5.76 3.54
CA VAL A 153 -4.63 -5.97 2.08
C VAL A 153 -3.20 -6.30 1.61
N CYS A 154 -2.19 -5.56 2.09
CA CYS A 154 -0.78 -5.82 1.82
C CYS A 154 -0.38 -7.26 2.19
N ARG A 155 -0.76 -7.74 3.37
CA ARG A 155 -0.53 -9.12 3.82
C ARG A 155 -1.30 -10.16 2.97
N ARG A 156 -2.44 -9.81 2.41
CA ARG A 156 -3.12 -10.66 1.43
C ARG A 156 -2.35 -10.72 0.12
N SER A 157 -1.86 -9.57 -0.38
CA SER A 157 -1.00 -9.50 -1.57
C SER A 157 0.29 -10.31 -1.38
N GLU A 158 0.95 -10.19 -0.22
CA GLU A 158 2.11 -11.01 0.13
C GLU A 158 1.82 -12.50 -0.02
N ARG A 159 0.72 -12.99 0.57
CA ARG A 159 0.36 -14.41 0.47
C ARG A 159 0.05 -14.86 -0.94
N SER A 160 -0.48 -14.00 -1.80
CA SER A 160 -0.74 -14.34 -3.20
C SER A 160 0.52 -14.44 -4.07
N LEU A 161 1.64 -13.86 -3.61
CA LEU A 161 2.95 -13.99 -4.25
C LEU A 161 3.68 -15.31 -3.89
N ILE A 162 3.30 -15.99 -2.79
CA ILE A 162 4.00 -17.19 -2.32
C ILE A 162 4.00 -18.35 -3.34
N PRO A 163 2.89 -18.70 -4.02
CA PRO A 163 2.94 -19.72 -5.05
C PRO A 163 3.94 -19.38 -6.16
N LEU A 164 3.95 -18.13 -6.63
CA LEU A 164 4.85 -17.68 -7.68
C LEU A 164 6.32 -17.72 -7.27
N LEU A 165 6.61 -17.43 -6.00
CA LEU A 165 7.97 -17.56 -5.48
C LEU A 165 8.41 -19.02 -5.39
N ARG A 166 7.54 -19.94 -4.93
CA ARG A 166 7.87 -21.38 -4.84
C ARG A 166 8.13 -22.02 -6.19
N ASP A 167 7.49 -21.48 -7.22
CA ASP A 167 7.61 -21.96 -8.61
C ASP A 167 8.69 -21.17 -9.38
N ASP A 168 9.56 -20.42 -8.70
CA ASP A 168 10.65 -19.60 -9.27
C ASP A 168 10.16 -18.62 -10.38
N VAL A 169 8.90 -18.16 -10.30
CA VAL A 169 8.33 -17.22 -11.27
C VAL A 169 8.72 -15.78 -10.96
N ILE A 170 8.92 -15.46 -9.68
CA ILE A 170 9.29 -14.10 -9.21
C ILE A 170 10.56 -14.11 -8.38
N ASP A 171 11.25 -12.97 -8.35
CA ASP A 171 12.43 -12.73 -7.49
C ASP A 171 12.02 -12.62 -6.02
N GLU A 172 12.86 -13.13 -5.10
CA GLU A 172 12.63 -13.05 -3.66
C GLU A 172 12.51 -11.59 -3.15
N ASN A 173 13.15 -10.63 -3.83
CA ASN A 173 13.07 -9.22 -3.47
C ASN A 173 11.65 -8.67 -3.66
N ALA A 174 10.89 -9.18 -4.62
CA ALA A 174 9.49 -8.83 -4.79
C ALA A 174 8.65 -9.18 -3.56
N LEU A 175 8.85 -10.38 -3.01
CA LEU A 175 8.19 -10.79 -1.77
C LEU A 175 8.69 -10.00 -0.55
N LYS A 176 10.02 -9.79 -0.44
CA LYS A 176 10.64 -8.99 0.65
C LYS A 176 10.08 -7.57 0.68
N PHE A 177 9.89 -6.95 -0.49
CA PHE A 177 9.30 -5.62 -0.61
C PHE A 177 7.90 -5.57 0.00
N VAL A 178 7.00 -6.47 -0.41
CA VAL A 178 5.61 -6.48 0.10
C VAL A 178 5.55 -6.81 1.59
N ASN A 179 6.40 -7.74 2.05
CA ASN A 179 6.52 -8.05 3.47
C ASN A 179 6.91 -6.80 4.26
N ARG A 180 7.97 -6.09 3.85
CA ARG A 180 8.45 -4.87 4.50
C ARG A 180 7.44 -3.72 4.41
N LEU A 181 6.71 -3.63 3.28
CA LEU A 181 5.64 -2.63 3.12
C LEU A 181 4.54 -2.80 4.19
N SER A 182 4.25 -4.03 4.63
CA SER A 182 3.28 -4.24 5.71
C SER A 182 3.73 -3.61 7.04
N ASP A 183 5.04 -3.57 7.31
CA ASP A 183 5.60 -2.90 8.49
C ASP A 183 5.49 -1.37 8.36
N VAL A 184 5.79 -0.83 7.17
CA VAL A 184 5.61 0.61 6.88
C VAL A 184 4.17 1.03 7.15
N LEU A 185 3.19 0.27 6.64
CA LEU A 185 1.76 0.61 6.80
C LEU A 185 1.33 0.56 8.27
N PHE A 186 1.89 -0.35 9.06
CA PHE A 186 1.67 -0.38 10.49
C PHE A 186 2.21 0.87 11.19
N VAL A 187 3.45 1.25 10.87
CA VAL A 187 4.11 2.42 11.43
C VAL A 187 3.38 3.71 11.01
N LEU A 188 3.00 3.84 9.73
CA LEU A 188 2.25 5.00 9.23
C LEU A 188 0.87 5.13 9.89
N GLY A 189 0.19 4.02 10.17
CA GLY A 189 -1.07 4.04 10.93
C GLY A 189 -0.90 4.64 12.32
N ARG A 190 0.13 4.23 13.04
CA ARG A 190 0.47 4.79 14.36
C ARG A 190 0.91 6.24 14.29
N TYR A 191 1.71 6.58 13.28
CA TYR A 191 2.15 7.94 13.05
C TYR A 191 0.96 8.87 12.75
N ALA A 192 0.03 8.45 11.89
CA ALA A 192 -1.19 9.21 11.60
C ALA A 192 -2.06 9.38 12.87
N CYS A 193 -2.25 8.32 13.66
CA CYS A 193 -2.96 8.39 14.94
C CYS A 193 -2.37 9.47 15.86
N MET A 194 -1.04 9.49 16.02
CA MET A 194 -0.34 10.49 16.83
C MET A 194 -0.51 11.91 16.26
N ARG A 195 -0.40 12.07 14.95
CA ARG A 195 -0.46 13.38 14.28
C ARG A 195 -1.86 13.99 14.26
N THR A 196 -2.89 13.17 14.37
CA THR A 196 -4.30 13.60 14.46
C THR A 196 -4.83 13.65 15.89
N ASP A 197 -3.94 13.51 16.88
CA ASP A 197 -4.27 13.53 18.31
C ASP A 197 -5.37 12.51 18.70
N HIS A 198 -5.41 11.36 17.98
CA HIS A 198 -6.24 10.23 18.35
C HIS A 198 -5.52 9.31 19.33
N GLN A 199 -6.29 8.40 19.94
CA GLN A 199 -5.77 7.46 20.92
C GLN A 199 -5.75 6.03 20.33
N GLU A 200 -4.62 5.33 20.48
CA GLU A 200 -4.53 3.90 20.23
C GLU A 200 -5.30 3.12 21.29
N LEU A 201 -6.17 2.21 20.88
CA LEU A 201 -6.87 1.31 21.80
C LEU A 201 -6.05 0.04 21.99
N CYS A 202 -5.85 -0.36 23.24
CA CYS A 202 -5.14 -1.59 23.58
C CYS A 202 -6.10 -2.76 23.72
N TYR A 203 -5.60 -3.96 23.37
CA TYR A 203 -6.33 -5.20 23.60
C TYR A 203 -6.57 -5.43 25.09
N GLN A 204 -7.80 -5.79 25.42
CA GLN A 204 -8.18 -6.27 26.76
C GLN A 204 -8.78 -7.68 26.65
N ARG A 205 -8.46 -8.54 27.61
CA ARG A 205 -9.06 -9.88 27.67
C ARG A 205 -10.57 -9.78 27.91
N PRO A 206 -11.43 -10.45 27.11
CA PRO A 206 -12.88 -10.40 27.29
C PRO A 206 -13.35 -10.79 28.69
N ALA A 207 -12.65 -11.75 29.35
CA ALA A 207 -12.96 -12.17 30.72
C ALA A 207 -12.71 -11.09 31.80
N LEU A 208 -12.01 -10.01 31.43
CA LEU A 208 -11.71 -8.86 32.30
C LEU A 208 -12.52 -7.62 31.91
N PHE A 209 -13.50 -7.74 31.01
CA PHE A 209 -14.37 -6.62 30.70
C PHE A 209 -15.25 -6.29 31.88
N ASP A 210 -14.96 -5.16 32.51
CA ASP A 210 -15.89 -4.53 33.41
C ASP A 210 -16.91 -3.74 32.55
N PRO A 211 -18.22 -4.04 32.60
CA PRO A 211 -19.23 -3.33 31.83
C PRO A 211 -19.32 -1.84 32.19
N ASN A 212 -18.75 -1.44 33.33
CA ASN A 212 -18.69 -0.06 33.78
C ASN A 212 -17.46 0.71 33.27
N ILE A 213 -16.42 0.01 32.80
CA ILE A 213 -15.25 0.63 32.17
C ILE A 213 -15.62 0.96 30.72
N ARG A 214 -15.93 2.20 30.46
CA ARG A 214 -16.00 2.70 29.10
C ARG A 214 -14.58 2.83 28.56
N TRP A 215 -14.35 2.35 27.32
CA TRP A 215 -13.15 2.64 26.56
C TRP A 215 -12.97 4.15 26.57
N ALA A 216 -11.83 4.64 27.04
CA ALA A 216 -11.58 6.07 27.14
C ALA A 216 -11.64 6.71 25.76
N THR A 217 -12.81 7.11 25.34
CA THR A 217 -12.93 8.15 24.33
C THR A 217 -12.48 9.42 25.01
N LYS A 218 -11.42 10.09 24.50
CA LYS A 218 -11.13 11.47 24.87
C LYS A 218 -12.48 12.19 24.84
N LYS A 219 -12.95 12.72 25.98
CA LYS A 219 -14.06 13.66 25.99
C LYS A 219 -13.64 14.79 25.05
N ILE A 220 -14.33 14.93 23.93
CA ILE A 220 -14.33 16.18 23.20
C ILE A 220 -14.95 17.14 24.19
N GLU A 221 -14.14 18.00 24.82
CA GLU A 221 -14.65 19.11 25.60
C GLU A 221 -15.44 19.96 24.60
N GLU A 222 -16.78 19.91 24.71
CA GLU A 222 -17.63 20.83 23.98
C GLU A 222 -17.14 22.23 24.35
N LYS A 223 -16.61 22.94 23.35
CA LYS A 223 -16.32 24.38 23.53
C LYS A 223 -17.64 25.03 23.93
N ALA A 224 -17.65 25.60 25.14
CA ALA A 224 -18.77 26.37 25.62
C ALA A 224 -19.22 27.37 24.52
N PRO A 225 -20.51 27.48 24.25
CA PRO A 225 -21.00 28.41 23.23
C PRO A 225 -20.54 29.83 23.59
N PRO A 226 -20.17 30.67 22.61
CA PRO A 226 -19.71 32.01 22.86
C PRO A 226 -20.76 32.77 23.61
N THR A 227 -20.42 33.27 24.81
CA THR A 227 -21.28 34.15 25.60
C THR A 227 -21.63 35.36 24.76
N LYS A 228 -22.93 35.49 24.41
CA LYS A 228 -23.46 36.71 23.80
C LYS A 228 -23.14 37.87 24.73
N LYS A 229 -22.29 38.78 24.31
CA LYS A 229 -22.14 40.09 24.94
C LYS A 229 -23.50 40.80 24.69
N SER A 230 -24.20 41.05 25.76
CA SER A 230 -25.39 41.95 25.76
C SER A 230 -24.98 43.36 25.40
N PRO A 231 -25.88 44.13 24.74
CA PRO A 231 -25.60 45.46 24.22
C PRO A 231 -25.29 46.52 25.29
#